data_8f917acf1f5f912fdd0649bb6c9e90d9
#
_entry.id   8f917acf1f5f912fdd0649bb6c9e90d9
#
_cell.length_a   1.000
_cell.length_b   1.000
_cell.length_c   1.000
_cell.angle_alpha   90.00
_cell.angle_beta   90.00
_cell.angle_gamma   90.00
#
_symmetry.space_group_name_H-M   'P 1'
#
loop_
_entity.id
_entity.type
_entity.pdbx_description
1 polymer ?
#
loop_
_entity_poly.entity_id
_entity_poly.type
_entity_poly.pdbx_seq_one_letter_code
_entity_poly.pdbx_strand_id
1 'polypeptide(L)'
;MFEWLRRYHMVRVGMVMLQGARHAHLATLESAAEELGVDLETTELRTALDLQSNNLDAIIFPGGESTTMRLTGANDLNNLLPALFEWLRTNEKTPVLATCAGAILLAQPNDKGTPLVNATVNRNGYGSQADSFQVMLDVPTLGEPYPGVFIRAPRFDSIGEGAQAIAIHNQEVVGIRQENRLAVTFHPELSGDLRFHTWLLKLAQGEYA
;
A
#
# COMPACT_ATOMS: atom_id res chain seq x y z
N MET A 1 -18.48 -34.40 -1.18
CA MET A 1 -19.49 -33.76 -0.33
C MET A 1 -18.79 -33.05 0.84
N PHE A 2 -17.85 -32.08 0.55
CA PHE A 2 -17.16 -31.26 1.56
C PHE A 2 -16.75 -29.88 0.99
N GLU A 3 -17.53 -29.32 0.05
CA GLU A 3 -17.25 -28.00 -0.57
C GLU A 3 -18.05 -26.83 0.02
N TRP A 4 -18.76 -27.03 1.14
CA TRP A 4 -19.72 -26.02 1.65
C TRP A 4 -19.25 -25.28 2.91
N LEU A 5 -17.93 -25.22 3.21
CA LEU A 5 -17.39 -24.43 4.31
C LEU A 5 -16.26 -23.49 3.84
N ARG A 6 -16.34 -22.86 2.67
CA ARG A 6 -15.74 -21.54 2.54
C ARG A 6 -16.56 -20.62 3.45
N ARG A 7 -16.09 -20.41 4.65
CA ARG A 7 -16.56 -19.29 5.46
C ARG A 7 -16.35 -18.06 4.59
N TYR A 8 -17.45 -17.40 4.19
CA TYR A 8 -17.42 -16.06 3.64
C TYR A 8 -16.76 -15.19 4.72
N HIS A 9 -15.46 -15.07 4.65
CA HIS A 9 -14.74 -14.21 5.56
C HIS A 9 -14.80 -12.82 4.94
N MET A 10 -15.57 -11.95 5.57
CA MET A 10 -15.60 -10.54 5.21
C MET A 10 -14.20 -9.97 5.46
N VAL A 11 -13.58 -9.44 4.42
CA VAL A 11 -12.27 -8.78 4.51
C VAL A 11 -12.49 -7.30 4.82
N ARG A 12 -11.93 -6.84 5.93
CA ARG A 12 -12.00 -5.44 6.37
C ARG A 12 -10.75 -4.70 6.01
N VAL A 13 -10.86 -3.73 5.09
CA VAL A 13 -9.72 -2.94 4.62
C VAL A 13 -9.81 -1.51 5.12
N GLY A 14 -8.80 -1.09 5.89
CA GLY A 14 -8.63 0.29 6.31
C GLY A 14 -8.02 1.15 5.19
N MET A 15 -8.68 2.23 4.82
CA MET A 15 -8.18 3.21 3.85
C MET A 15 -7.69 4.46 4.56
N VAL A 16 -6.39 4.75 4.49
CA VAL A 16 -5.80 5.96 5.10
C VAL A 16 -6.26 7.21 4.36
N MET A 17 -6.95 8.11 5.07
CA MET A 17 -7.69 9.24 4.50
C MET A 17 -6.98 10.59 4.70
N LEU A 18 -5.66 10.63 4.61
CA LEU A 18 -4.91 11.88 4.74
C LEU A 18 -4.89 12.68 3.44
N GLN A 19 -4.61 12.00 2.32
CA GLN A 19 -4.55 12.59 0.98
C GLN A 19 -4.58 11.48 -0.09
N GLY A 20 -4.71 11.87 -1.37
CA GLY A 20 -4.48 11.01 -2.52
C GLY A 20 -5.72 10.45 -3.20
N ALA A 21 -5.48 9.50 -4.11
CA ALA A 21 -6.49 8.94 -5.02
C ALA A 21 -7.37 7.86 -4.36
N ARG A 22 -7.92 8.15 -3.18
CA ARG A 22 -8.72 7.19 -2.38
C ARG A 22 -9.88 6.57 -3.16
N HIS A 23 -10.58 7.38 -3.98
CA HIS A 23 -11.72 6.86 -4.75
C HIS A 23 -11.30 5.86 -5.81
N ALA A 24 -10.13 6.07 -6.44
CA ALA A 24 -9.58 5.10 -7.38
C ALA A 24 -9.18 3.80 -6.68
N HIS A 25 -8.54 3.88 -5.51
CA HIS A 25 -8.25 2.69 -4.71
C HIS A 25 -9.52 1.93 -4.30
N LEU A 26 -10.58 2.63 -3.84
CA LEU A 26 -11.84 2.01 -3.48
C LEU A 26 -12.47 1.28 -4.67
N ALA A 27 -12.59 1.95 -5.81
CA ALA A 27 -13.18 1.35 -7.02
C ALA A 27 -12.38 0.12 -7.50
N THR A 28 -11.04 0.20 -7.48
CA THR A 28 -10.19 -0.94 -7.85
C THR A 28 -10.29 -2.09 -6.85
N LEU A 29 -10.37 -1.78 -5.55
CA LEU A 29 -10.51 -2.76 -4.49
C LEU A 29 -11.87 -3.49 -4.55
N GLU A 30 -12.96 -2.74 -4.78
CA GLU A 30 -14.30 -3.29 -4.97
C GLU A 30 -14.35 -4.23 -6.18
N SER A 31 -13.78 -3.82 -7.31
CA SER A 31 -13.67 -4.66 -8.51
C SER A 31 -12.83 -5.92 -8.26
N ALA A 32 -11.73 -5.81 -7.53
CA ALA A 32 -10.89 -6.96 -7.18
C ALA A 32 -11.61 -7.94 -6.22
N ALA A 33 -12.38 -7.42 -5.27
CA ALA A 33 -13.18 -8.23 -4.34
C ALA A 33 -14.31 -8.97 -5.08
N GLU A 34 -14.99 -8.30 -6.03
CA GLU A 34 -16.02 -8.90 -6.87
C GLU A 34 -15.44 -10.04 -7.72
N GLU A 35 -14.28 -9.82 -8.36
CA GLU A 35 -13.61 -10.85 -9.17
C GLU A 35 -13.18 -12.06 -8.34
N LEU A 36 -12.74 -11.84 -7.09
CA LEU A 36 -12.39 -12.91 -6.16
C LEU A 36 -13.58 -13.58 -5.48
N GLY A 37 -14.78 -12.98 -5.54
CA GLY A 37 -15.95 -13.42 -4.79
C GLY A 37 -15.77 -13.27 -3.27
N VAL A 38 -15.15 -12.18 -2.83
CA VAL A 38 -14.85 -11.87 -1.43
C VAL A 38 -15.79 -10.79 -0.93
N ASP A 39 -16.42 -11.02 0.24
CA ASP A 39 -17.18 -9.97 0.92
C ASP A 39 -16.20 -8.91 1.46
N LEU A 40 -16.39 -7.66 1.08
CA LEU A 40 -15.52 -6.54 1.40
C LEU A 40 -16.23 -5.51 2.28
N GLU A 41 -15.57 -5.11 3.37
CA GLU A 41 -15.92 -3.93 4.15
C GLU A 41 -14.75 -2.95 4.13
N THR A 42 -14.99 -1.68 3.80
CA THR A 42 -13.95 -0.64 3.80
C THR A 42 -14.20 0.36 4.93
N THR A 43 -13.15 0.70 5.65
CA THR A 43 -13.17 1.69 6.73
C THR A 43 -12.27 2.86 6.40
N GLU A 44 -12.80 4.07 6.44
CA GLU A 44 -12.00 5.28 6.30
C GLU A 44 -11.24 5.57 7.60
N LEU A 45 -9.92 5.61 7.53
CA LEU A 45 -9.05 5.94 8.66
C LEU A 45 -8.67 7.42 8.60
N ARG A 46 -9.32 8.24 9.41
CA ARG A 46 -9.10 9.69 9.52
C ARG A 46 -8.39 10.08 10.80
N THR A 47 -8.61 9.31 11.87
CA THR A 47 -8.09 9.55 13.21
C THR A 47 -7.55 8.27 13.84
N ALA A 48 -6.82 8.40 14.94
CA ALA A 48 -6.37 7.25 15.72
C ALA A 48 -7.54 6.42 16.28
N LEU A 49 -8.70 7.02 16.52
CA LEU A 49 -9.89 6.31 17.01
C LEU A 49 -10.46 5.36 15.95
N ASP A 50 -10.44 5.76 14.67
CA ASP A 50 -10.92 4.90 13.58
C ASP A 50 -10.10 3.61 13.49
N LEU A 51 -8.78 3.71 13.73
CA LEU A 51 -7.88 2.57 13.76
C LEU A 51 -8.15 1.63 14.95
N GLN A 52 -8.43 2.18 16.12
CA GLN A 52 -8.67 1.42 17.34
C GLN A 52 -10.04 0.75 17.38
N SER A 53 -11.03 1.34 16.74
CA SER A 53 -12.43 0.90 16.77
C SER A 53 -12.73 -0.23 15.78
N ASN A 54 -11.82 -0.57 14.89
CA ASN A 54 -12.06 -1.49 13.79
C ASN A 54 -11.06 -2.67 13.80
N ASN A 55 -11.60 -3.88 13.57
CA ASN A 55 -10.76 -5.06 13.33
C ASN A 55 -10.40 -5.08 11.84
N LEU A 56 -9.20 -4.63 11.50
CA LEU A 56 -8.74 -4.52 10.12
C LEU A 56 -7.93 -5.74 9.73
N ASP A 57 -8.25 -6.30 8.56
CA ASP A 57 -7.53 -7.43 7.95
C ASP A 57 -6.43 -6.96 7.00
N ALA A 58 -6.55 -5.73 6.45
CA ALA A 58 -5.53 -5.10 5.61
C ALA A 58 -5.63 -3.57 5.65
N ILE A 59 -4.58 -2.89 5.17
CA ILE A 59 -4.54 -1.42 5.06
C ILE A 59 -4.10 -1.01 3.66
N ILE A 60 -4.77 -0.03 3.07
CA ILE A 60 -4.28 0.74 1.93
C ILE A 60 -3.78 2.09 2.42
N PHE A 61 -2.55 2.41 2.03
CA PHE A 61 -1.90 3.69 2.31
C PHE A 61 -1.68 4.43 0.99
N PRO A 62 -2.63 5.29 0.55
CA PRO A 62 -2.59 5.94 -0.74
C PRO A 62 -1.40 6.90 -0.92
N GLY A 63 -1.15 7.26 -2.18
CA GLY A 63 -0.24 8.33 -2.54
C GLY A 63 -0.71 9.70 -2.06
N GLY A 64 0.01 10.75 -2.45
CA GLY A 64 -0.24 12.13 -2.09
C GLY A 64 1.06 12.92 -1.99
N GLU A 65 1.08 14.00 -1.21
CA GLU A 65 2.29 14.74 -0.88
C GLU A 65 2.73 14.38 0.56
N SER A 66 3.85 13.70 0.68
CA SER A 66 4.27 13.07 1.95
C SER A 66 4.52 14.07 3.09
N THR A 67 4.92 15.32 2.81
CA THR A 67 5.07 16.36 3.84
C THR A 67 3.72 16.79 4.38
N THR A 68 2.77 17.06 3.49
CA THR A 68 1.40 17.40 3.86
C THR A 68 0.75 16.27 4.66
N MET A 69 0.92 15.02 4.21
CA MET A 69 0.39 13.86 4.92
C MET A 69 0.96 13.73 6.33
N ARG A 70 2.24 14.04 6.53
CA ARG A 70 2.86 14.07 7.88
C ARG A 70 2.25 15.16 8.75
N LEU A 71 2.12 16.38 8.20
CA LEU A 71 1.57 17.50 8.95
C LEU A 71 0.11 17.29 9.34
N THR A 72 -0.69 16.74 8.43
CA THR A 72 -2.11 16.50 8.69
C THR A 72 -2.36 15.25 9.53
N GLY A 73 -1.54 14.21 9.38
CA GLY A 73 -1.72 12.93 10.05
C GLY A 73 -1.06 12.83 11.43
N ALA A 74 -0.23 13.79 11.81
CA ALA A 74 0.45 13.82 13.10
C ALA A 74 0.10 15.06 13.95
N ASN A 75 -1.02 15.74 13.65
CA ASN A 75 -1.48 16.86 14.45
C ASN A 75 -2.29 16.39 15.66
N ASP A 76 -2.45 17.29 16.65
CA ASP A 76 -3.12 16.99 17.93
C ASP A 76 -4.60 16.57 17.78
N LEU A 77 -5.23 16.90 16.64
CA LEU A 77 -6.64 16.61 16.41
C LEU A 77 -6.90 15.19 15.91
N ASN A 78 -6.01 14.65 15.06
CA ASN A 78 -6.25 13.33 14.50
C ASN A 78 -5.24 12.26 14.89
N ASN A 79 -3.97 12.63 15.07
CA ASN A 79 -2.87 11.76 15.52
C ASN A 79 -2.82 10.37 14.82
N LEU A 80 -3.31 10.30 13.57
CA LEU A 80 -3.47 9.04 12.86
C LEU A 80 -2.13 8.38 12.55
N LEU A 81 -1.15 9.14 11.99
CA LEU A 81 0.11 8.53 11.54
C LEU A 81 0.93 7.91 12.67
N PRO A 82 1.17 8.58 13.80
CA PRO A 82 1.86 7.95 14.93
C PRO A 82 1.16 6.69 15.41
N ALA A 83 -0.18 6.73 15.54
CA ALA A 83 -0.97 5.58 15.96
C ALA A 83 -0.91 4.44 14.94
N LEU A 84 -0.98 4.75 13.65
CA LEU A 84 -0.91 3.76 12.56
C LEU A 84 0.47 3.08 12.51
N PHE A 85 1.54 3.85 12.64
CA PHE A 85 2.89 3.28 12.62
C PHE A 85 3.13 2.35 13.80
N GLU A 86 2.70 2.75 15.00
CA GLU A 86 2.78 1.90 16.18
C GLU A 86 1.91 0.65 16.05
N TRP A 87 0.69 0.81 15.56
CA TRP A 87 -0.22 -0.31 15.33
C TRP A 87 0.36 -1.30 14.32
N LEU A 88 0.96 -0.82 13.22
CA LEU A 88 1.60 -1.69 12.21
C LEU A 88 2.85 -2.40 12.74
N ARG A 89 3.58 -1.83 13.70
CA ARG A 89 4.71 -2.49 14.36
C ARG A 89 4.25 -3.61 15.30
N THR A 90 3.10 -3.44 15.95
CA THR A 90 2.53 -4.45 16.83
C THR A 90 1.73 -5.51 16.07
N ASN A 91 1.22 -5.18 14.89
CA ASN A 91 0.46 -6.07 14.01
C ASN A 91 1.26 -6.35 12.72
N GLU A 92 2.44 -6.95 12.88
CA GLU A 92 3.41 -7.15 11.80
C GLU A 92 2.87 -7.94 10.60
N LYS A 93 1.93 -8.85 10.86
CA LYS A 93 1.33 -9.72 9.82
C LYS A 93 0.23 -9.02 9.01
N THR A 94 -0.24 -7.84 9.42
CA THR A 94 -1.29 -7.14 8.67
C THR A 94 -0.79 -6.73 7.30
N PRO A 95 -1.47 -7.17 6.22
CA PRO A 95 -1.16 -6.76 4.86
C PRO A 95 -1.32 -5.25 4.66
N VAL A 96 -0.38 -4.67 3.93
CA VAL A 96 -0.40 -3.25 3.56
C VAL A 96 -0.09 -3.09 2.08
N LEU A 97 -0.89 -2.30 1.37
CA LEU A 97 -0.54 -1.76 0.06
C LEU A 97 -0.31 -0.26 0.19
N ALA A 98 0.95 0.15 0.07
CA ALA A 98 1.35 1.56 0.12
C ALA A 98 1.82 2.02 -1.26
N THR A 99 1.27 3.15 -1.74
CA THR A 99 1.54 3.67 -3.08
C THR A 99 2.16 5.06 -3.03
N CYS A 100 3.13 5.34 -3.89
CA CYS A 100 3.78 6.65 -4.04
C CYS A 100 4.20 7.25 -2.68
N ALA A 101 3.54 8.31 -2.19
CA ALA A 101 3.82 8.91 -0.90
C ALA A 101 3.59 7.96 0.30
N GLY A 102 2.63 7.04 0.19
CA GLY A 102 2.43 5.99 1.20
C GLY A 102 3.66 5.11 1.36
N ALA A 103 4.32 4.73 0.26
CA ALA A 103 5.58 3.98 0.29
C ALA A 103 6.71 4.76 0.97
N ILE A 104 6.80 6.09 0.73
CA ILE A 104 7.75 6.96 1.43
C ILE A 104 7.51 6.91 2.95
N LEU A 105 6.25 6.97 3.37
CA LEU A 105 5.91 7.02 4.79
C LEU A 105 6.17 5.69 5.50
N LEU A 106 6.03 4.55 4.81
CA LEU A 106 6.41 3.25 5.37
C LEU A 106 7.92 3.08 5.50
N ALA A 107 8.68 3.50 4.48
CA ALA A 107 10.14 3.40 4.49
C ALA A 107 10.79 4.43 5.45
N GLN A 108 10.19 5.60 5.55
CA GLN A 108 10.69 6.72 6.36
C GLN A 108 9.56 7.29 7.23
N PRO A 109 9.11 6.59 8.27
CA PRO A 109 8.05 7.10 9.14
C PRO A 109 8.42 8.42 9.83
N ASN A 110 9.73 8.70 10.01
CA ASN A 110 10.27 9.87 10.68
C ASN A 110 9.76 10.04 12.13
N ASP A 111 9.50 8.93 12.76
CA ASP A 111 9.27 8.82 14.19
C ASP A 111 10.49 8.17 14.88
N LYS A 112 10.37 7.79 16.15
CA LYS A 112 11.45 7.14 16.90
C LYS A 112 11.52 5.62 16.68
N GLY A 113 10.57 5.06 15.92
CA GLY A 113 10.45 3.63 15.68
C GLY A 113 11.23 3.17 14.45
N THR A 114 11.30 1.85 14.28
CA THR A 114 11.91 1.23 13.10
C THR A 114 11.07 1.50 11.85
N PRO A 115 11.70 1.59 10.66
CA PRO A 115 10.99 1.60 9.40
C PRO A 115 10.02 0.42 9.27
N LEU A 116 8.90 0.64 8.61
CA LEU A 116 7.88 -0.39 8.38
C LEU A 116 8.21 -1.25 7.16
N VAL A 117 9.01 -0.72 6.25
CA VAL A 117 9.73 -1.44 5.19
C VAL A 117 11.17 -0.95 5.15
N ASN A 118 12.11 -1.87 5.02
CA ASN A 118 13.54 -1.55 5.07
C ASN A 118 14.04 -1.10 3.69
N ALA A 119 13.91 0.19 3.42
CA ALA A 119 14.37 0.79 2.17
C ALA A 119 14.74 2.27 2.40
N THR A 120 15.66 2.78 1.57
CA THR A 120 15.88 4.22 1.46
C THR A 120 15.14 4.77 0.24
N VAL A 121 14.53 5.94 0.40
CA VAL A 121 13.67 6.54 -0.62
C VAL A 121 14.16 7.94 -0.95
N ASN A 122 14.38 8.16 -2.25
CA ASN A 122 14.59 9.50 -2.80
C ASN A 122 13.23 10.06 -3.25
N ARG A 123 12.75 11.07 -2.53
CA ARG A 123 11.43 11.68 -2.74
C ARG A 123 11.32 12.43 -4.08
N ASN A 124 12.45 12.88 -4.61
CA ASN A 124 12.55 13.63 -5.87
C ASN A 124 13.35 12.84 -6.91
N GLY A 125 13.24 11.52 -6.91
CA GLY A 125 14.10 10.62 -7.66
C GLY A 125 14.06 10.84 -9.17
N TYR A 126 12.95 11.35 -9.72
CA TYR A 126 12.83 11.69 -11.15
C TYR A 126 13.06 13.18 -11.45
N GLY A 127 13.59 13.97 -10.48
CA GLY A 127 13.92 15.38 -10.64
C GLY A 127 12.73 16.33 -10.62
N SER A 128 13.00 17.63 -10.81
CA SER A 128 11.97 18.69 -10.82
C SER A 128 11.05 18.65 -12.06
N GLN A 129 11.38 17.87 -13.07
CA GLN A 129 10.62 17.63 -14.30
C GLN A 129 10.04 16.21 -14.35
N ALA A 130 9.69 15.62 -13.22
CA ALA A 130 9.06 14.31 -13.18
C ALA A 130 7.70 14.36 -13.88
N ASP A 131 7.73 14.19 -15.18
CA ASP A 131 6.54 14.00 -15.98
C ASP A 131 5.84 12.72 -15.53
N SER A 132 4.52 12.76 -15.49
CA SER A 132 3.71 11.56 -15.34
C SER A 132 3.90 10.71 -16.59
N PHE A 133 4.17 9.41 -16.39
CA PHE A 133 4.34 8.47 -17.49
C PHE A 133 3.71 7.13 -17.17
N GLN A 134 3.45 6.36 -18.21
CA GLN A 134 2.99 4.99 -18.09
C GLN A 134 3.99 4.06 -18.79
N VAL A 135 4.23 2.91 -18.19
CA VAL A 135 5.19 1.92 -18.71
C VAL A 135 4.83 0.53 -18.22
N MET A 136 5.17 -0.47 -19.02
CA MET A 136 5.05 -1.87 -18.58
C MET A 136 6.20 -2.21 -17.65
N LEU A 137 5.87 -2.72 -16.47
CA LEU A 137 6.79 -3.14 -15.42
C LEU A 137 7.00 -4.65 -15.47
N ASP A 138 8.20 -5.08 -15.12
CA ASP A 138 8.47 -6.47 -14.78
C ASP A 138 8.06 -6.71 -13.33
N VAL A 139 7.03 -7.57 -13.13
CA VAL A 139 6.51 -7.96 -11.81
C VAL A 139 6.41 -9.49 -11.79
N PRO A 140 7.51 -10.21 -11.53
CA PRO A 140 7.57 -11.67 -11.69
C PRO A 140 6.48 -12.43 -10.92
N THR A 141 6.12 -11.97 -9.73
CA THR A 141 5.07 -12.58 -8.89
C THR A 141 3.69 -12.51 -9.53
N LEU A 142 3.43 -11.55 -10.41
CA LEU A 142 2.15 -11.40 -11.11
C LEU A 142 2.12 -12.11 -12.47
N GLY A 143 3.26 -12.67 -12.93
CA GLY A 143 3.38 -13.53 -14.11
C GLY A 143 3.41 -12.82 -15.46
N GLU A 144 2.71 -11.69 -15.59
CA GLU A 144 2.61 -10.88 -16.80
C GLU A 144 3.06 -9.46 -16.52
N PRO A 145 3.58 -8.73 -17.53
CA PRO A 145 3.93 -7.33 -17.36
C PRO A 145 2.78 -6.52 -16.79
N TYR A 146 3.10 -5.57 -15.89
CA TYR A 146 2.11 -4.76 -15.18
C TYR A 146 2.12 -3.31 -15.69
N PRO A 147 0.97 -2.68 -16.00
CA PRO A 147 0.92 -1.28 -16.41
C PRO A 147 1.16 -0.35 -15.21
N GLY A 148 2.38 0.17 -15.07
CA GLY A 148 2.74 1.12 -14.02
C GLY A 148 2.41 2.56 -14.42
N VAL A 149 1.67 3.27 -13.57
CA VAL A 149 1.35 4.70 -13.72
C VAL A 149 2.15 5.49 -12.71
N PHE A 150 3.06 6.33 -13.20
CA PHE A 150 3.95 7.15 -12.38
C PHE A 150 3.53 8.62 -12.43
N ILE A 151 3.35 9.24 -11.26
CA ILE A 151 2.98 10.64 -11.10
C ILE A 151 3.91 11.25 -10.06
N ARG A 152 4.91 12.03 -10.50
CA ARG A 152 5.95 12.61 -9.61
C ARG A 152 6.47 11.60 -8.60
N ALA A 153 6.76 10.39 -9.08
CA ALA A 153 7.04 9.25 -8.24
C ALA A 153 8.37 9.36 -7.50
N PRO A 154 8.47 8.84 -6.28
CA PRO A 154 9.74 8.65 -5.60
C PRO A 154 10.53 7.49 -6.24
N ARG A 155 11.79 7.30 -5.82
CA ARG A 155 12.62 6.15 -6.16
C ARG A 155 13.09 5.45 -4.90
N PHE A 156 13.22 4.12 -4.96
CA PHE A 156 13.99 3.39 -3.97
C PHE A 156 15.47 3.47 -4.34
N ASP A 157 16.28 4.11 -3.50
CA ASP A 157 17.75 4.18 -3.72
C ASP A 157 18.43 2.90 -3.26
N SER A 158 17.90 2.25 -2.23
CA SER A 158 18.34 0.93 -1.78
C SER A 158 17.22 0.18 -1.05
N ILE A 159 17.33 -1.13 -1.05
CA ILE A 159 16.51 -2.04 -0.24
C ILE A 159 17.40 -2.74 0.77
N GLY A 160 16.96 -2.85 2.01
CA GLY A 160 17.70 -3.47 3.09
C GLY A 160 17.28 -4.92 3.35
N GLU A 161 17.83 -5.48 4.40
CA GLU A 161 17.57 -6.86 4.79
C GLU A 161 16.08 -7.10 5.06
N GLY A 162 15.57 -8.24 4.59
CA GLY A 162 14.16 -8.64 4.72
C GLY A 162 13.24 -8.04 3.66
N ALA A 163 13.65 -7.00 2.93
CA ALA A 163 12.89 -6.46 1.81
C ALA A 163 13.31 -7.12 0.49
N GLN A 164 12.37 -7.33 -0.41
CA GLN A 164 12.57 -7.94 -1.72
C GLN A 164 12.00 -7.05 -2.82
N ALA A 165 12.72 -6.92 -3.94
CA ALA A 165 12.21 -6.26 -5.13
C ALA A 165 11.09 -7.10 -5.76
N ILE A 166 9.93 -6.49 -6.01
CA ILE A 166 8.78 -7.14 -6.63
C ILE A 166 8.36 -6.50 -7.94
N ALA A 167 8.76 -5.27 -8.19
CA ALA A 167 8.51 -4.57 -9.45
C ALA A 167 9.77 -3.82 -9.89
N ILE A 168 10.12 -3.98 -11.16
CA ILE A 168 11.36 -3.43 -11.74
C ILE A 168 11.01 -2.67 -13.02
N HIS A 169 11.65 -1.51 -13.20
CA HIS A 169 11.63 -0.72 -14.42
C HIS A 169 13.06 -0.28 -14.77
N ASN A 170 13.57 -0.63 -15.95
CA ASN A 170 14.93 -0.25 -16.40
C ASN A 170 16.02 -0.50 -15.35
N GLN A 171 16.00 -1.68 -14.71
CA GLN A 171 16.91 -2.08 -13.62
C GLN A 171 16.72 -1.30 -12.30
N GLU A 172 15.75 -0.40 -12.23
CA GLU A 172 15.38 0.30 -11.00
C GLU A 172 14.29 -0.44 -10.26
N VAL A 173 14.41 -0.57 -8.94
CA VAL A 173 13.36 -1.12 -8.10
C VAL A 173 12.28 -0.06 -7.90
N VAL A 174 11.06 -0.37 -8.37
CA VAL A 174 9.89 0.50 -8.25
C VAL A 174 8.80 -0.08 -7.35
N GLY A 175 8.98 -1.31 -6.89
CA GLY A 175 8.13 -1.95 -5.91
C GLY A 175 8.92 -2.92 -5.04
N ILE A 176 8.61 -2.92 -3.75
CA ILE A 176 9.21 -3.81 -2.75
C ILE A 176 8.14 -4.50 -1.93
N ARG A 177 8.47 -5.70 -1.48
CA ARG A 177 7.71 -6.45 -0.47
C ARG A 177 8.59 -6.72 0.73
N GLN A 178 8.06 -6.50 1.91
CA GLN A 178 8.62 -7.02 3.16
C GLN A 178 7.50 -7.69 3.93
N GLU A 179 7.60 -9.02 4.10
CA GLU A 179 6.52 -9.84 4.65
C GLU A 179 5.20 -9.61 3.88
N ASN A 180 4.16 -9.10 4.54
CA ASN A 180 2.86 -8.79 3.96
C ASN A 180 2.71 -7.32 3.54
N ARG A 181 3.78 -6.53 3.54
CA ARG A 181 3.76 -5.11 3.17
C ARG A 181 4.29 -4.92 1.77
N LEU A 182 3.42 -4.42 0.90
CA LEU A 182 3.71 -4.04 -0.47
C LEU A 182 3.87 -2.53 -0.53
N ALA A 183 5.04 -2.05 -0.92
CA ALA A 183 5.31 -0.63 -1.11
C ALA A 183 5.75 -0.38 -2.55
N VAL A 184 4.99 0.41 -3.29
CA VAL A 184 5.25 0.70 -4.70
C VAL A 184 5.34 2.21 -4.93
N THR A 185 6.23 2.63 -5.84
CA THR A 185 6.43 4.04 -6.15
C THR A 185 5.42 4.59 -7.15
N PHE A 186 4.71 3.72 -7.84
CA PHE A 186 3.68 4.02 -8.84
C PHE A 186 2.25 3.93 -8.25
N HIS A 187 1.26 4.16 -9.09
CA HIS A 187 -0.16 4.20 -8.77
C HIS A 187 -0.91 3.01 -9.40
N PRO A 188 -0.97 1.84 -8.73
CA PRO A 188 -1.69 0.67 -9.23
C PRO A 188 -3.19 0.94 -9.38
N GLU A 189 -3.76 1.82 -8.56
CA GLU A 189 -5.16 2.21 -8.59
C GLU A 189 -5.57 2.98 -9.86
N LEU A 190 -4.60 3.46 -10.64
CA LEU A 190 -4.83 4.21 -11.88
C LEU A 190 -4.52 3.39 -13.13
N SER A 191 -4.04 2.17 -12.98
CA SER A 191 -3.58 1.33 -14.10
C SER A 191 -4.73 0.61 -14.85
N GLY A 192 -5.88 0.46 -14.22
CA GLY A 192 -6.97 -0.40 -14.68
C GLY A 192 -6.72 -1.90 -14.46
N ASP A 193 -5.60 -2.27 -13.83
CA ASP A 193 -5.20 -3.64 -13.54
C ASP A 193 -5.39 -3.95 -12.06
N LEU A 194 -6.18 -4.96 -11.75
CA LEU A 194 -6.61 -5.28 -10.38
C LEU A 194 -5.57 -6.05 -9.56
N ARG A 195 -4.50 -6.58 -10.19
CA ARG A 195 -3.63 -7.60 -9.59
C ARG A 195 -2.96 -7.18 -8.27
N PHE A 196 -2.59 -5.92 -8.06
CA PHE A 196 -2.04 -5.47 -6.77
C PHE A 196 -3.10 -5.44 -5.66
N HIS A 197 -4.32 -5.02 -5.97
CA HIS A 197 -5.43 -5.03 -4.99
C HIS A 197 -5.91 -6.46 -4.72
N THR A 198 -5.95 -7.30 -5.76
CA THR A 198 -6.17 -8.76 -5.64
C THR A 198 -5.11 -9.40 -4.74
N TRP A 199 -3.85 -9.03 -4.91
CA TRP A 199 -2.76 -9.52 -4.06
C TRP A 199 -2.95 -9.11 -2.59
N LEU A 200 -3.32 -7.85 -2.32
CA LEU A 200 -3.64 -7.40 -0.97
C LEU A 200 -4.77 -8.21 -0.33
N LEU A 201 -5.87 -8.44 -1.07
CA LEU A 201 -7.02 -9.22 -0.57
C LEU A 201 -6.65 -10.68 -0.28
N LYS A 202 -5.84 -11.30 -1.13
CA LYS A 202 -5.34 -12.66 -0.90
C LYS A 202 -4.46 -12.75 0.36
N LEU A 203 -3.58 -11.78 0.55
CA LEU A 203 -2.78 -11.70 1.77
C LEU A 203 -3.67 -11.53 3.02
N ALA A 204 -4.74 -10.72 2.92
CA ALA A 204 -5.70 -10.52 4.01
C ALA A 204 -6.47 -11.80 4.36
N GLN A 205 -6.68 -12.70 3.39
CA GLN A 205 -7.28 -14.01 3.60
C GLN A 205 -6.28 -15.07 4.10
N GLY A 206 -5.01 -14.70 4.28
CA GLY A 206 -3.94 -15.61 4.69
C GLY A 206 -3.42 -16.48 3.54
N GLU A 207 -3.73 -16.15 2.30
CA GLU A 207 -3.17 -16.78 1.12
C GLU A 207 -1.78 -16.19 0.86
N TYR A 208 -0.74 -17.01 0.96
CA TYR A 208 0.61 -16.60 0.63
C TYR A 208 0.84 -16.72 -0.88
N ALA A 209 1.14 -15.58 -1.50
CA ALA A 209 1.57 -15.53 -2.91
C ALA A 209 3.09 -15.69 -3.01
#